data_a93b34ae5b5958c5ec03348c28fff29a
#
_entry.id   a93b34ae5b5958c5ec03348c28fff29a
#
_cell.length_a   1.000
_cell.length_b   1.000
_cell.length_c   1.000
_cell.angle_alpha   90.00
_cell.angle_beta   90.00
_cell.angle_gamma   90.00
#
_symmetry.space_group_name_H-M   'P 1'
#
loop_
_entity.id
_entity.type
_entity.pdbx_description
1 polymer ?
#
loop_
_entity_poly.entity_id
_entity_poly.type
_entity_poly.pdbx_seq_one_letter_code
_entity_poly.pdbx_strand_id
1 'polypeptide(L)'
;WMVGAVAAMSVGVILGIVLMIVIVSNRKLIDFTAKKVAAIINGLVRTVTFGKKKQIIETKKVQKYFLDLHEDFLTAKRDKKILVGPVLWGFLYNFLEIATYEIVAIAIGHPEIFPQIMVAEALGSVVGAVLPTPGGVGGYEGSMVAVMTVLGSDLAVASTTVLVTRMIVLLNTIVSGYGFYQNAISKIGKEEKQKIFEGESAE
;
A
#
# COMPACT_ATOMS: atom_id res chain seq x y z
N TRP A 1 5.01 -9.08 27.24
CA TRP A 1 3.79 -8.98 26.42
C TRP A 1 4.04 -8.34 25.07
N MET A 2 4.91 -7.31 24.99
CA MET A 2 5.29 -6.62 23.72
C MET A 2 5.88 -7.59 22.69
N VAL A 3 6.87 -8.38 23.07
CA VAL A 3 7.49 -9.39 22.18
C VAL A 3 6.44 -10.41 21.69
N GLY A 4 5.52 -10.82 22.56
CA GLY A 4 4.44 -11.73 22.19
C GLY A 4 3.46 -11.11 21.18
N ALA A 5 3.11 -9.83 21.34
CA ALA A 5 2.25 -9.11 20.41
C ALA A 5 2.89 -8.95 19.03
N VAL A 6 4.16 -8.53 18.98
CA VAL A 6 4.92 -8.41 17.72
C VAL A 6 5.06 -9.76 17.03
N ALA A 7 5.38 -10.82 17.78
CA ALA A 7 5.49 -12.17 17.23
C ALA A 7 4.14 -12.66 16.67
N ALA A 8 3.04 -12.47 17.39
CA ALA A 8 1.70 -12.85 16.93
C ALA A 8 1.30 -12.12 15.63
N MET A 9 1.64 -10.83 15.55
CA MET A 9 1.37 -10.03 14.35
C MET A 9 2.23 -10.44 13.16
N SER A 10 3.52 -10.66 13.38
CA SER A 10 4.42 -11.17 12.34
C SER A 10 3.94 -12.52 11.80
N VAL A 11 3.51 -13.41 12.68
CA VAL A 11 2.91 -14.69 12.29
C VAL A 11 1.61 -14.47 11.50
N GLY A 12 0.75 -13.54 11.92
CA GLY A 12 -0.48 -13.19 11.21
C GLY A 12 -0.22 -12.68 9.79
N VAL A 13 0.76 -11.79 9.60
CA VAL A 13 1.16 -11.27 8.29
C VAL A 13 1.72 -12.39 7.42
N ILE A 14 2.62 -13.23 7.96
CA ILE A 14 3.19 -14.37 7.22
C ILE A 14 2.08 -15.35 6.79
N LEU A 15 1.15 -15.67 7.68
CA LEU A 15 0.01 -16.52 7.36
C LEU A 15 -0.88 -15.90 6.28
N GLY A 16 -1.12 -14.59 6.33
CA GLY A 16 -1.86 -13.84 5.31
C GLY A 16 -1.20 -13.92 3.94
N ILE A 17 0.12 -13.73 3.88
CA ILE A 17 0.90 -13.84 2.63
C ILE A 17 0.85 -15.28 2.11
N VAL A 18 1.08 -16.28 2.96
CA VAL A 18 1.01 -17.69 2.57
C VAL A 18 -0.38 -18.05 2.06
N LEU A 19 -1.43 -17.61 2.74
CA LEU A 19 -2.81 -17.83 2.31
C LEU A 19 -3.08 -17.21 0.93
N MET A 20 -2.62 -15.98 0.71
CA MET A 20 -2.73 -15.29 -0.58
C MET A 20 -2.00 -16.05 -1.69
N ILE A 21 -0.78 -16.51 -1.44
CA ILE A 21 -0.01 -17.34 -2.38
C ILE A 21 -0.77 -18.64 -2.70
N VAL A 22 -1.33 -19.30 -1.70
CA VAL A 22 -2.09 -20.55 -1.88
C VAL A 22 -3.36 -20.31 -2.72
N ILE A 23 -4.09 -19.21 -2.45
CA ILE A 23 -5.28 -18.84 -3.21
C ILE A 23 -4.91 -18.56 -4.66
N VAL A 24 -3.90 -17.71 -4.90
CA VAL A 24 -3.47 -17.31 -6.25
C VAL A 24 -2.84 -18.48 -7.00
N SER A 25 -2.19 -19.42 -6.31
CA SER A 25 -1.59 -20.62 -6.94
C SER A 25 -2.62 -21.64 -7.42
N ASN A 26 -3.86 -21.63 -6.91
CA ASN A 26 -4.84 -22.67 -7.20
C ASN A 26 -6.11 -22.10 -7.84
N ARG A 27 -6.32 -22.40 -9.13
CA ARG A 27 -7.47 -21.93 -9.92
C ARG A 27 -8.84 -22.23 -9.30
N LYS A 28 -8.98 -23.38 -8.62
CA LYS A 28 -10.25 -23.75 -7.96
C LYS A 28 -10.54 -22.87 -6.74
N LEU A 29 -9.48 -22.47 -6.01
CA LEU A 29 -9.61 -21.56 -4.86
C LEU A 29 -9.95 -20.14 -5.32
N ILE A 30 -9.48 -19.72 -6.48
CA ILE A 30 -9.81 -18.41 -7.06
C ILE A 30 -11.31 -18.25 -7.25
N ASP A 31 -11.97 -19.24 -7.85
CA ASP A 31 -13.41 -19.18 -8.11
C ASP A 31 -14.23 -19.10 -6.80
N PHE A 32 -13.82 -19.87 -5.80
CA PHE A 32 -14.46 -19.86 -4.49
C PHE A 32 -14.23 -18.53 -3.76
N THR A 33 -12.99 -18.04 -3.77
CA THR A 33 -12.60 -16.79 -3.09
C THR A 33 -13.24 -15.58 -3.78
N ALA A 34 -13.23 -15.53 -5.10
CA ALA A 34 -13.86 -14.44 -5.86
C ALA A 34 -15.37 -14.30 -5.55
N LYS A 35 -16.08 -15.42 -5.44
CA LYS A 35 -17.51 -15.42 -5.04
C LYS A 35 -17.68 -14.88 -3.62
N LYS A 36 -16.85 -15.34 -2.66
CA LYS A 36 -16.92 -14.87 -1.27
C LYS A 36 -16.57 -13.39 -1.13
N VAL A 37 -15.49 -12.94 -1.78
CA VAL A 37 -15.05 -11.53 -1.76
C VAL A 37 -16.13 -10.64 -2.38
N ALA A 38 -16.69 -11.01 -3.54
CA ALA A 38 -17.77 -10.26 -4.15
C ALA A 38 -19.02 -10.19 -3.25
N ALA A 39 -19.35 -11.28 -2.56
CA ALA A 39 -20.48 -11.33 -1.63
C ALA A 39 -20.25 -10.42 -0.40
N ILE A 40 -19.02 -10.44 0.17
CA ILE A 40 -18.65 -9.60 1.31
C ILE A 40 -18.70 -8.12 0.92
N ILE A 41 -18.09 -7.74 -0.20
CA ILE A 41 -18.07 -6.34 -0.67
C ILE A 41 -19.50 -5.86 -0.95
N ASN A 42 -20.31 -6.64 -1.67
CA ASN A 42 -21.69 -6.30 -1.94
C ASN A 42 -22.54 -6.23 -0.66
N GLY A 43 -22.24 -7.09 0.34
CA GLY A 43 -22.87 -7.06 1.65
C GLY A 43 -22.53 -5.77 2.42
N LEU A 44 -21.27 -5.41 2.50
CA LEU A 44 -20.79 -4.17 3.14
C LEU A 44 -21.41 -2.94 2.47
N VAL A 45 -21.41 -2.89 1.14
CA VAL A 45 -21.99 -1.77 0.40
C VAL A 45 -23.49 -1.67 0.65
N ARG A 46 -24.20 -2.80 0.69
CA ARG A 46 -25.64 -2.82 1.01
C ARG A 46 -25.92 -2.25 2.39
N THR A 47 -25.06 -2.53 3.37
CA THR A 47 -25.18 -2.01 4.73
C THR A 47 -24.92 -0.50 4.79
N VAL A 48 -23.86 -0.03 4.14
CA VAL A 48 -23.48 1.41 4.12
C VAL A 48 -24.44 2.26 3.30
N THR A 49 -25.02 1.71 2.20
CA THR A 49 -25.95 2.45 1.33
C THR A 49 -27.43 2.28 1.72
N PHE A 50 -27.71 1.74 2.93
CA PHE A 50 -29.09 1.50 3.39
C PHE A 50 -29.95 0.76 2.35
N GLY A 51 -29.37 -0.16 1.60
CA GLY A 51 -30.08 -0.99 0.63
C GLY A 51 -30.37 -0.35 -0.73
N LYS A 52 -29.96 0.91 -0.98
CA LYS A 52 -30.22 1.62 -2.25
C LYS A 52 -29.46 1.03 -3.45
N LYS A 53 -28.32 0.40 -3.26
CA LYS A 53 -27.54 -0.28 -4.32
C LYS A 53 -27.40 -1.76 -3.99
N LYS A 54 -28.00 -2.62 -4.83
CA LYS A 54 -28.02 -4.08 -4.61
C LYS A 54 -26.73 -4.78 -5.05
N GLN A 55 -26.01 -4.25 -6.02
CA GLN A 55 -24.80 -4.86 -6.59
C GLN A 55 -23.92 -3.78 -7.23
N ILE A 56 -22.69 -3.61 -6.75
CA ILE A 56 -21.71 -2.66 -7.32
C ILE A 56 -20.61 -3.42 -8.05
N ILE A 57 -20.26 -4.61 -7.56
CA ILE A 57 -19.18 -5.39 -8.14
C ILE A 57 -19.74 -6.71 -8.66
N GLU A 58 -19.55 -6.92 -9.96
CA GLU A 58 -19.84 -8.20 -10.60
C GLU A 58 -18.82 -9.25 -10.20
N THR A 59 -19.27 -10.43 -9.81
CA THR A 59 -18.40 -11.56 -9.47
C THR A 59 -17.41 -11.86 -10.59
N LYS A 60 -17.80 -11.68 -11.86
CA LYS A 60 -16.95 -11.87 -13.03
C LYS A 60 -15.75 -10.93 -13.06
N LYS A 61 -15.89 -9.66 -12.64
CA LYS A 61 -14.80 -8.70 -12.57
C LYS A 61 -13.80 -9.08 -11.49
N VAL A 62 -14.27 -9.50 -10.32
CA VAL A 62 -13.42 -10.00 -9.24
C VAL A 62 -12.69 -11.27 -9.66
N GLN A 63 -13.39 -12.18 -10.30
CA GLN A 63 -12.80 -13.43 -10.82
C GLN A 63 -11.71 -13.14 -11.86
N LYS A 64 -11.97 -12.24 -12.82
CA LYS A 64 -10.96 -11.82 -13.80
C LYS A 64 -9.70 -11.27 -13.12
N TYR A 65 -9.86 -10.38 -12.15
CA TYR A 65 -8.73 -9.83 -11.39
C TYR A 65 -7.89 -10.92 -10.73
N PHE A 66 -8.51 -11.92 -10.09
CA PHE A 66 -7.78 -13.03 -9.50
C PHE A 66 -7.12 -13.95 -10.54
N LEU A 67 -7.70 -14.08 -11.73
CA LEU A 67 -7.09 -14.85 -12.83
C LEU A 67 -5.86 -14.11 -13.40
N ASP A 68 -5.94 -12.80 -13.58
CA ASP A 68 -4.81 -11.97 -13.99
C ASP A 68 -3.66 -12.09 -12.97
N LEU A 69 -3.97 -12.01 -11.67
CA LEU A 69 -2.99 -12.25 -10.60
C LEU A 69 -2.38 -13.67 -10.64
N HIS A 70 -3.17 -14.67 -11.02
CA HIS A 70 -2.66 -16.04 -11.18
C HIS A 70 -1.64 -16.13 -12.32
N GLU A 71 -1.91 -15.49 -13.45
CA GLU A 71 -1.00 -15.46 -14.60
C GLU A 71 0.30 -14.71 -14.26
N ASP A 72 0.19 -13.58 -13.57
CA ASP A 72 1.34 -12.82 -13.07
C ASP A 72 2.18 -13.66 -12.08
N PHE A 73 1.51 -14.39 -11.17
CA PHE A 73 2.18 -15.29 -10.24
C PHE A 73 2.93 -16.42 -10.97
N LEU A 74 2.33 -17.02 -12.00
CA LEU A 74 2.98 -18.06 -12.80
C LEU A 74 4.21 -17.50 -13.56
N THR A 75 4.10 -16.28 -14.06
CA THR A 75 5.20 -15.58 -14.72
C THR A 75 6.35 -15.32 -13.75
N ALA A 76 6.05 -14.77 -12.57
CA ALA A 76 7.03 -14.55 -11.51
C ALA A 76 7.67 -15.86 -11.00
N LYS A 77 6.90 -16.95 -10.97
CA LYS A 77 7.42 -18.28 -10.59
C LYS A 77 8.40 -18.83 -11.64
N ARG A 78 8.18 -18.55 -12.93
CA ARG A 78 9.06 -18.97 -14.03
C ARG A 78 10.37 -18.18 -14.04
N ASP A 79 10.30 -16.89 -13.86
CA ASP A 79 11.47 -16.01 -13.81
C ASP A 79 11.48 -15.18 -12.51
N LYS A 80 12.17 -15.73 -11.51
CA LYS A 80 12.33 -15.07 -10.21
C LYS A 80 13.11 -13.76 -10.28
N LYS A 81 13.87 -13.52 -11.35
CA LYS A 81 14.65 -12.28 -11.53
C LYS A 81 13.74 -11.07 -11.67
N ILE A 82 12.52 -11.26 -12.21
CA ILE A 82 11.51 -10.20 -12.31
C ILE A 82 11.15 -9.62 -10.95
N LEU A 83 11.23 -10.43 -9.88
CA LEU A 83 10.89 -10.00 -8.51
C LEU A 83 12.01 -9.21 -7.83
N VAL A 84 13.27 -9.33 -8.29
CA VAL A 84 14.42 -8.70 -7.62
C VAL A 84 14.29 -7.17 -7.60
N GLY A 85 13.92 -6.58 -8.72
CA GLY A 85 13.72 -5.13 -8.80
C GLY A 85 12.67 -4.62 -7.80
N PRO A 86 11.40 -5.07 -7.91
CA PRO A 86 10.35 -4.66 -6.97
C PRO A 86 10.68 -4.90 -5.50
N VAL A 87 11.31 -6.04 -5.17
CA VAL A 87 11.72 -6.35 -3.80
C VAL A 87 12.78 -5.37 -3.29
N LEU A 88 13.83 -5.10 -4.08
CA LEU A 88 14.86 -4.14 -3.70
C LEU A 88 14.29 -2.72 -3.53
N TRP A 89 13.43 -2.29 -4.44
CA TRP A 89 12.75 -0.99 -4.33
C TRP A 89 11.82 -0.93 -3.12
N GLY A 90 11.10 -2.01 -2.81
CA GLY A 90 10.26 -2.10 -1.62
C GLY A 90 11.06 -1.99 -0.33
N PHE A 91 12.20 -2.68 -0.24
CA PHE A 91 13.11 -2.54 0.90
C PHE A 91 13.68 -1.12 1.02
N LEU A 92 14.13 -0.53 -0.08
CA LEU A 92 14.67 0.83 -0.08
C LEU A 92 13.61 1.84 0.35
N TYR A 93 12.40 1.72 -0.18
CA TYR A 93 11.27 2.59 0.19
C TYR A 93 10.97 2.51 1.69
N ASN A 94 10.81 1.30 2.22
CA ASN A 94 10.50 1.07 3.63
C ASN A 94 11.62 1.58 4.55
N PHE A 95 12.88 1.35 4.16
CA PHE A 95 14.03 1.88 4.88
C PHE A 95 14.03 3.41 4.92
N LEU A 96 13.78 4.08 3.79
CA LEU A 96 13.72 5.54 3.73
C LEU A 96 12.54 6.10 4.53
N GLU A 97 11.41 5.42 4.53
CA GLU A 97 10.23 5.82 5.31
C GLU A 97 10.53 5.77 6.80
N ILE A 98 11.05 4.65 7.32
CA ILE A 98 11.47 4.50 8.71
C ILE A 98 12.55 5.53 9.08
N ALA A 99 13.55 5.74 8.21
CA ALA A 99 14.60 6.73 8.43
C ALA A 99 14.03 8.15 8.53
N THR A 100 12.99 8.48 7.77
CA THR A 100 12.34 9.79 7.85
C THR A 100 11.66 9.99 9.20
N TYR A 101 10.97 8.96 9.73
CA TYR A 101 10.40 9.00 11.08
C TYR A 101 11.48 9.18 12.14
N GLU A 102 12.60 8.48 12.01
CA GLU A 102 13.70 8.57 12.97
C GLU A 102 14.37 9.95 12.95
N ILE A 103 14.59 10.53 11.76
CA ILE A 103 15.13 11.89 11.63
C ILE A 103 14.21 12.90 12.33
N VAL A 104 12.91 12.77 12.20
CA VAL A 104 11.94 13.63 12.89
C VAL A 104 12.00 13.40 14.40
N ALA A 105 12.09 12.16 14.87
CA ALA A 105 12.21 11.84 16.28
C ALA A 105 13.48 12.46 16.90
N ILE A 106 14.62 12.36 16.20
CA ILE A 106 15.87 13.02 16.59
C ILE A 106 15.72 14.54 16.63
N ALA A 107 15.06 15.13 15.62
CA ALA A 107 14.88 16.58 15.53
C ALA A 107 14.00 17.16 16.65
N ILE A 108 13.05 16.38 17.18
CA ILE A 108 12.24 16.77 18.33
C ILE A 108 12.87 16.37 19.68
N GLY A 109 14.06 15.77 19.68
CA GLY A 109 14.83 15.41 20.87
C GLY A 109 14.50 14.07 21.50
N HIS A 110 13.86 13.16 20.78
CA HIS A 110 13.40 11.86 21.25
C HIS A 110 13.91 10.66 20.42
N PRO A 111 15.23 10.47 20.23
CA PRO A 111 15.78 9.35 19.46
C PRO A 111 15.48 7.98 20.08
N GLU A 112 15.14 7.93 21.36
CA GLU A 112 14.85 6.68 22.09
C GLU A 112 13.56 5.97 21.62
N ILE A 113 12.69 6.64 20.85
CA ILE A 113 11.43 6.08 20.39
C ILE A 113 11.54 5.24 19.11
N PHE A 114 12.74 5.03 18.59
CA PHE A 114 12.99 4.25 17.37
C PHE A 114 12.34 2.85 17.36
N PRO A 115 12.43 2.04 18.45
CA PRO A 115 11.75 0.74 18.47
C PRO A 115 10.23 0.86 18.35
N GLN A 116 9.64 1.88 18.95
CA GLN A 116 8.19 2.15 18.86
C GLN A 116 7.80 2.54 17.43
N ILE A 117 8.60 3.36 16.75
CA ILE A 117 8.40 3.73 15.35
C ILE A 117 8.37 2.49 14.46
N MET A 118 9.36 1.60 14.58
CA MET A 118 9.43 0.39 13.74
C MET A 118 8.19 -0.50 13.88
N VAL A 119 7.72 -0.71 15.10
CA VAL A 119 6.52 -1.52 15.33
C VAL A 119 5.27 -0.81 14.86
N ALA A 120 5.15 0.49 15.15
CA ALA A 120 4.00 1.29 14.79
C ALA A 120 3.86 1.44 13.27
N GLU A 121 4.96 1.61 12.54
CA GLU A 121 4.98 1.70 11.09
C GLU A 121 4.47 0.39 10.46
N ALA A 122 4.98 -0.75 10.88
CA ALA A 122 4.54 -2.05 10.36
C ALA A 122 3.03 -2.28 10.56
N LEU A 123 2.47 -1.88 11.71
CA LEU A 123 1.04 -1.99 12.00
C LEU A 123 0.21 -0.94 11.29
N GLY A 124 0.69 0.29 11.26
CA GLY A 124 0.08 1.41 10.55
C GLY A 124 -0.10 1.11 9.08
N SER A 125 0.92 0.53 8.43
CA SER A 125 0.89 0.12 7.03
C SER A 125 -0.21 -0.90 6.75
N VAL A 126 -0.40 -1.90 7.62
CA VAL A 126 -1.48 -2.88 7.48
C VAL A 126 -2.85 -2.22 7.62
N VAL A 127 -3.03 -1.35 8.63
CA VAL A 127 -4.28 -0.62 8.83
C VAL A 127 -4.57 0.31 7.66
N GLY A 128 -3.57 1.06 7.20
CA GLY A 128 -3.68 1.97 6.06
C GLY A 128 -4.05 1.25 4.76
N ALA A 129 -3.54 0.04 4.53
CA ALA A 129 -3.86 -0.77 3.36
C ALA A 129 -5.30 -1.30 3.36
N VAL A 130 -5.89 -1.55 4.55
CA VAL A 130 -7.25 -2.08 4.68
C VAL A 130 -8.31 -0.98 4.62
N LEU A 131 -7.96 0.24 5.03
CA LEU A 131 -8.92 1.34 5.09
C LEU A 131 -9.21 1.92 3.69
N PRO A 132 -10.48 2.15 3.34
CA PRO A 132 -10.90 2.65 2.04
C PRO A 132 -10.69 4.18 1.90
N THR A 133 -9.71 4.75 2.58
CA THR A 133 -9.37 6.17 2.49
C THR A 133 -8.20 6.37 1.51
N PRO A 134 -8.20 7.44 0.70
CA PRO A 134 -7.09 7.72 -0.20
C PRO A 134 -5.77 7.83 0.57
N GLY A 135 -4.83 6.92 0.28
CA GLY A 135 -3.54 6.86 0.96
C GLY A 135 -3.59 6.42 2.42
N GLY A 136 -4.70 5.81 2.89
CA GLY A 136 -4.86 5.36 4.28
C GLY A 136 -4.97 6.50 5.29
N VAL A 137 -5.16 7.76 4.82
CA VAL A 137 -5.17 8.95 5.67
C VAL A 137 -6.17 8.84 6.81
N GLY A 138 -5.73 9.20 8.00
CA GLY A 138 -6.48 9.13 9.24
C GLY A 138 -6.28 7.81 9.99
N GLY A 139 -6.45 6.69 9.31
CA GLY A 139 -6.32 5.38 9.95
C GLY A 139 -4.88 4.94 10.14
N TYR A 140 -4.03 5.19 9.16
CA TYR A 140 -2.59 4.94 9.28
C TYR A 140 -2.00 5.76 10.43
N GLU A 141 -2.21 7.08 10.42
CA GLU A 141 -1.68 7.99 11.43
C GLU A 141 -2.24 7.68 12.82
N GLY A 142 -3.56 7.48 12.92
CA GLY A 142 -4.21 7.15 14.18
C GLY A 142 -3.72 5.82 14.77
N SER A 143 -3.51 4.79 13.93
CA SER A 143 -2.97 3.51 14.39
C SER A 143 -1.51 3.62 14.81
N MET A 144 -0.67 4.36 14.08
CA MET A 144 0.72 4.61 14.48
C MET A 144 0.80 5.29 15.84
N VAL A 145 0.09 6.40 16.03
CA VAL A 145 0.07 7.13 17.32
C VAL A 145 -0.42 6.23 18.45
N ALA A 146 -1.50 5.48 18.22
CA ALA A 146 -2.02 4.56 19.23
C ALA A 146 -1.00 3.47 19.61
N VAL A 147 -0.34 2.85 18.63
CA VAL A 147 0.67 1.82 18.87
C VAL A 147 1.87 2.41 19.61
N MET A 148 2.42 3.54 19.18
CA MET A 148 3.55 4.19 19.85
C MET A 148 3.21 4.53 21.31
N THR A 149 2.02 5.03 21.56
CA THR A 149 1.55 5.36 22.92
C THR A 149 1.40 4.10 23.78
N VAL A 150 0.82 3.03 23.25
CA VAL A 150 0.73 1.74 23.94
C VAL A 150 2.12 1.17 24.25
N LEU A 151 3.11 1.43 23.39
CA LEU A 151 4.49 1.02 23.58
C LEU A 151 5.28 1.94 24.52
N GLY A 152 4.64 2.95 25.12
CA GLY A 152 5.21 3.81 26.15
C GLY A 152 5.75 5.15 25.68
N SER A 153 5.53 5.53 24.41
CA SER A 153 5.83 6.89 23.97
C SER A 153 4.79 7.87 24.53
N ASP A 154 5.23 9.08 24.85
CA ASP A 154 4.31 10.17 25.19
C ASP A 154 3.39 10.47 23.98
N LEU A 155 2.12 10.74 24.24
CA LEU A 155 1.12 11.00 23.21
C LEU A 155 1.49 12.22 22.33
N ALA A 156 2.03 13.28 22.94
CA ALA A 156 2.44 14.47 22.20
C ALA A 156 3.65 14.17 21.30
N VAL A 157 4.62 13.41 21.80
CA VAL A 157 5.80 12.98 21.03
C VAL A 157 5.39 12.07 19.87
N ALA A 158 4.57 11.05 20.14
CA ALA A 158 4.07 10.15 19.10
C ALA A 158 3.28 10.90 18.01
N SER A 159 2.33 11.76 18.42
CA SER A 159 1.53 12.54 17.48
C SER A 159 2.37 13.51 16.65
N THR A 160 3.32 14.20 17.27
CA THR A 160 4.21 15.13 16.57
C THR A 160 5.08 14.40 15.57
N THR A 161 5.71 13.28 15.96
CA THR A 161 6.54 12.47 15.08
C THR A 161 5.76 12.00 13.86
N VAL A 162 4.57 11.44 14.07
CA VAL A 162 3.75 10.89 12.99
C VAL A 162 3.26 11.99 12.05
N LEU A 163 2.69 13.06 12.58
CA LEU A 163 2.09 14.12 11.75
C LEU A 163 3.14 14.92 10.98
N VAL A 164 4.27 15.27 11.61
CA VAL A 164 5.36 16.00 10.94
C VAL A 164 5.95 15.14 9.81
N THR A 165 6.23 13.87 10.09
CA THR A 165 6.74 12.95 9.06
C THR A 165 5.76 12.83 7.89
N ARG A 166 4.47 12.67 8.17
CA ARG A 166 3.45 12.60 7.10
C ARG A 166 3.38 13.87 6.27
N MET A 167 3.49 15.05 6.89
CA MET A 167 3.56 16.31 6.13
C MET A 167 4.78 16.35 5.20
N ILE A 168 5.95 15.94 5.68
CA ILE A 168 7.16 15.88 4.85
C ILE A 168 6.98 14.91 3.68
N VAL A 169 6.49 13.70 3.93
CA VAL A 169 6.27 12.68 2.90
C VAL A 169 5.23 13.14 1.87
N LEU A 170 4.12 13.74 2.31
CA LEU A 170 3.08 14.26 1.41
C LEU A 170 3.60 15.40 0.54
N LEU A 171 4.32 16.36 1.12
CA LEU A 171 4.94 17.46 0.36
C LEU A 171 5.92 16.92 -0.67
N ASN A 172 6.80 16.00 -0.27
CA ASN A 172 7.73 15.36 -1.21
C ASN A 172 7.00 14.61 -2.33
N THR A 173 5.92 13.90 -2.01
CA THR A 173 5.12 13.16 -3.00
C THR A 173 4.46 14.11 -4.00
N ILE A 174 3.91 15.23 -3.55
CA ILE A 174 3.28 16.24 -4.41
C ILE A 174 4.33 16.86 -5.34
N VAL A 175 5.46 17.31 -4.80
CA VAL A 175 6.51 17.95 -5.58
C VAL A 175 7.12 16.99 -6.60
N SER A 176 7.48 15.80 -6.17
CA SER A 176 8.05 14.77 -7.06
C SER A 176 7.04 14.30 -8.10
N GLY A 177 5.79 14.04 -7.67
CA GLY A 177 4.72 13.62 -8.57
C GLY A 177 4.40 14.65 -9.65
N TYR A 178 4.38 15.93 -9.28
CA TYR A 178 4.22 17.02 -10.26
C TYR A 178 5.38 17.05 -11.26
N GLY A 179 6.62 16.91 -10.80
CA GLY A 179 7.80 16.86 -11.67
C GLY A 179 7.74 15.70 -12.68
N PHE A 180 7.41 14.51 -12.22
CA PHE A 180 7.25 13.33 -13.09
C PHE A 180 6.08 13.50 -14.07
N TYR A 181 4.96 14.05 -13.62
CA TYR A 181 3.80 14.34 -14.47
C TYR A 181 4.14 15.30 -15.61
N GLN A 182 4.83 16.41 -15.32
CA GLN A 182 5.27 17.38 -16.34
C GLN A 182 6.24 16.75 -17.34
N ASN A 183 7.17 15.93 -16.87
CA ASN A 183 8.09 15.22 -17.74
C ASN A 183 7.38 14.21 -18.66
N ALA A 184 6.38 13.48 -18.13
CA ALA A 184 5.58 12.55 -18.91
C ALA A 184 4.79 13.27 -20.02
N ILE A 185 4.09 14.37 -19.69
CA ILE A 185 3.34 15.17 -20.68
C ILE A 185 4.28 15.74 -21.75
N SER A 186 5.45 16.25 -21.35
CA SER A 186 6.41 16.82 -22.32
C SER A 186 6.93 15.77 -23.31
N LYS A 187 7.07 14.51 -22.90
CA LYS A 187 7.46 13.41 -23.80
C LYS A 187 6.34 13.04 -24.77
N ILE A 188 5.10 12.89 -24.27
CA ILE A 188 3.94 12.57 -25.10
C ILE A 188 3.73 13.64 -26.16
N GLY A 189 3.80 14.92 -25.79
CA GLY A 189 3.67 16.02 -26.74
C GLY A 189 4.77 16.09 -27.79
N LYS A 190 5.98 15.60 -27.49
CA LYS A 190 7.07 15.48 -28.48
C LYS A 190 6.83 14.33 -29.45
N GLU A 191 6.40 13.17 -28.95
CA GLU A 191 6.09 12.00 -29.79
C GLU A 191 4.90 12.27 -30.72
N GLU A 192 3.88 12.97 -30.23
CA GLU A 192 2.73 13.36 -31.05
C GLU A 192 3.12 14.35 -32.16
N LYS A 193 3.94 15.36 -31.85
CA LYS A 193 4.50 16.28 -32.86
C LYS A 193 5.36 15.55 -33.88
N GLN A 194 6.21 14.62 -33.47
CA GLN A 194 7.07 13.88 -34.37
C GLN A 194 6.27 13.01 -35.36
N LYS A 195 5.19 12.37 -34.89
CA LYS A 195 4.28 11.60 -35.75
C LYS A 195 3.57 12.48 -36.80
N ILE A 196 3.19 13.71 -36.43
CA ILE A 196 2.57 14.67 -37.34
C ILE A 196 3.57 15.04 -38.42
N PHE A 197 4.82 15.39 -38.06
CA PHE A 197 5.86 15.74 -39.02
C PHE A 197 6.26 14.59 -39.96
N GLU A 198 6.30 13.35 -39.44
CA GLU A 198 6.60 12.16 -40.24
C GLU A 198 5.43 11.79 -41.17
N GLY A 199 4.18 12.06 -40.79
CA GLY A 199 2.98 11.88 -41.62
C GLY A 199 2.86 12.91 -42.74
N GLU A 200 3.25 14.17 -42.52
CA GLU A 200 3.26 15.24 -43.54
C GLU A 200 4.40 15.10 -44.56
N SER A 201 5.47 14.38 -44.24
CA SER A 201 6.58 14.12 -45.17
C SER A 201 6.35 12.90 -46.06
N ALA A 202 5.23 12.18 -45.92
CA ALA A 202 4.89 10.99 -46.70
C ALA A 202 3.79 11.22 -47.75
N GLU A 203 3.25 12.47 -47.86
CA GLU A 203 2.39 12.94 -48.98
C GLU A 203 3.18 13.84 -49.92
#